data_702d851ce8238ad82ee1a8722470b4ea
#
_entry.id   702d851ce8238ad82ee1a8722470b4ea
#
_cell.length_a   1.000
_cell.length_b   1.000
_cell.length_c   1.000
_cell.angle_alpha   90.00
_cell.angle_beta   90.00
_cell.angle_gamma   90.00
#
_symmetry.space_group_name_H-M   'P 1'
#
loop_
_entity.id
_entity.type
_entity.pdbx_description
1 polymer ?
#
loop_
_entity_poly.entity_id
_entity_poly.type
_entity_poly.pdbx_seq_one_letter_code
_entity_poly.pdbx_strand_id
1 'polypeptide(L)'
;REHPSHTSFSQIAMHQKQLIDHSMEQLMAARAFLQKKSDKLELGMKARHGSVELVSLPAQPILLSSPISGRYDEKDFSTAAEFSLRLRSIFGLFDSFGSRMCLESGKGEHCFFAYGSENSSEQDEIRPAGTYIRAFCIGTWDKLEEVYETIHDFAKSRQLKLSPYSYEEGLNEMALEKAEDYITLIPI
;
A
#
# COMPACT_ATOMS: atom_id res chain seq x y z
N ARG A 1 -49.75 6.26 29.95
CA ARG A 1 -48.85 6.18 28.77
C ARG A 1 -48.49 7.62 28.42
N GLU A 2 -47.26 7.98 28.76
CA GLU A 2 -46.69 9.30 28.37
C GLU A 2 -46.50 9.31 26.85
N HIS A 3 -47.10 10.28 26.18
CA HIS A 3 -46.81 10.54 24.78
C HIS A 3 -45.42 11.14 24.66
N PRO A 4 -44.54 10.60 23.81
CA PRO A 4 -43.23 11.17 23.62
C PRO A 4 -43.39 12.65 23.21
N SER A 5 -42.73 13.55 23.94
CA SER A 5 -42.74 14.99 23.61
C SER A 5 -42.04 15.22 22.26
N HIS A 6 -42.41 16.32 21.56
CA HIS A 6 -41.77 16.73 20.29
C HIS A 6 -40.23 16.77 20.44
N THR A 7 -39.74 17.17 21.59
CA THR A 7 -38.31 17.23 21.95
C THR A 7 -37.69 15.83 22.01
N SER A 8 -38.40 14.85 22.57
CA SER A 8 -37.94 13.45 22.68
C SER A 8 -37.83 12.79 21.30
N PHE A 9 -38.80 13.02 20.40
CA PHE A 9 -38.76 12.53 19.02
C PHE A 9 -37.60 13.15 18.23
N SER A 10 -37.38 14.46 18.34
CA SER A 10 -36.28 15.17 17.68
C SER A 10 -34.91 14.63 18.11
N GLN A 11 -34.73 14.35 19.39
CA GLN A 11 -33.49 13.77 19.92
C GLN A 11 -33.25 12.35 19.39
N ILE A 12 -34.31 11.52 19.37
CA ILE A 12 -34.22 10.17 18.80
C ILE A 12 -33.88 10.21 17.31
N ALA A 13 -34.57 11.06 16.55
CA ALA A 13 -34.35 11.21 15.13
C ALA A 13 -32.90 11.70 14.83
N MET A 14 -32.39 12.66 15.62
CA MET A 14 -31.01 13.12 15.46
C MET A 14 -30.00 12.01 15.78
N HIS A 15 -30.21 11.26 16.85
CA HIS A 15 -29.34 10.13 17.18
C HIS A 15 -29.36 9.04 16.09
N GLN A 16 -30.56 8.68 15.60
CA GLN A 16 -30.66 7.71 14.51
C GLN A 16 -29.97 8.17 13.23
N LYS A 17 -30.10 9.47 12.90
CA LYS A 17 -29.39 10.05 11.77
C LYS A 17 -27.88 9.95 11.92
N GLN A 18 -27.33 10.25 13.09
CA GLN A 18 -25.89 10.09 13.37
C GLN A 18 -25.40 8.63 13.19
N LEU A 19 -26.20 7.67 13.66
CA LEU A 19 -25.89 6.23 13.46
C LEU A 19 -25.90 5.85 11.98
N ILE A 20 -26.86 6.35 11.21
CA ILE A 20 -26.94 6.13 9.77
C ILE A 20 -25.74 6.76 9.07
N ASP A 21 -25.42 8.02 9.37
CA ASP A 21 -24.29 8.73 8.77
C ASP A 21 -22.98 7.99 9.05
N HIS A 22 -22.75 7.54 10.28
CA HIS A 22 -21.59 6.72 10.64
C HIS A 22 -21.54 5.37 9.87
N SER A 23 -22.67 4.68 9.75
CA SER A 23 -22.74 3.44 8.99
C SER A 23 -22.46 3.68 7.49
N MET A 24 -22.94 4.78 6.94
CA MET A 24 -22.64 5.17 5.56
C MET A 24 -21.15 5.43 5.36
N GLU A 25 -20.48 6.14 6.26
CA GLU A 25 -19.04 6.36 6.21
C GLU A 25 -18.25 5.03 6.22
N GLN A 26 -18.64 4.09 7.09
CA GLN A 26 -18.02 2.76 7.13
C GLN A 26 -18.21 1.97 5.82
N LEU A 27 -19.42 2.00 5.24
CA LEU A 27 -19.69 1.34 3.97
C LEU A 27 -18.94 1.98 2.80
N MET A 28 -18.81 3.31 2.79
CA MET A 28 -18.02 4.02 1.78
C MET A 28 -16.53 3.67 1.87
N ALA A 29 -15.98 3.58 3.09
CA ALA A 29 -14.60 3.16 3.31
C ALA A 29 -14.37 1.71 2.85
N ALA A 30 -15.28 0.79 3.20
CA ALA A 30 -15.22 -0.60 2.76
C ALA A 30 -15.29 -0.72 1.22
N ARG A 31 -16.17 0.05 0.58
CA ARG A 31 -16.27 0.09 -0.89
C ARG A 31 -14.95 0.59 -1.53
N ALA A 32 -14.39 1.67 -1.01
CA ALA A 32 -13.13 2.22 -1.51
C ALA A 32 -11.98 1.20 -1.36
N PHE A 33 -11.93 0.51 -0.23
CA PHE A 33 -10.98 -0.58 0.01
C PHE A 33 -11.11 -1.70 -1.02
N LEU A 34 -12.32 -2.20 -1.26
CA LEU A 34 -12.57 -3.26 -2.25
C LEU A 34 -12.23 -2.81 -3.67
N GLN A 35 -12.54 -1.56 -4.02
CA GLN A 35 -12.18 -1.01 -5.34
C GLN A 35 -10.66 -0.99 -5.52
N LYS A 36 -9.92 -0.49 -4.52
CA LYS A 36 -8.45 -0.48 -4.55
C LYS A 36 -7.87 -1.89 -4.73
N LYS A 37 -8.45 -2.90 -4.07
CA LYS A 37 -8.01 -4.30 -4.23
C LYS A 37 -8.32 -4.85 -5.62
N SER A 38 -9.50 -4.53 -6.17
CA SER A 38 -9.87 -4.89 -7.53
C SER A 38 -8.93 -4.28 -8.57
N ASP A 39 -8.61 -2.99 -8.43
CA ASP A 39 -7.72 -2.28 -9.34
C ASP A 39 -6.29 -2.87 -9.30
N LYS A 40 -5.80 -3.23 -8.12
CA LYS A 40 -4.51 -3.91 -7.97
C LYS A 40 -4.51 -5.28 -8.65
N LEU A 41 -5.55 -6.07 -8.44
CA LEU A 41 -5.67 -7.38 -9.08
C LEU A 41 -5.75 -7.27 -10.61
N GLU A 42 -6.54 -6.32 -11.13
CA GLU A 42 -6.62 -6.07 -12.58
C GLU A 42 -5.26 -5.64 -13.17
N LEU A 43 -4.49 -4.82 -12.44
CA LEU A 43 -3.13 -4.48 -12.82
C LEU A 43 -2.24 -5.72 -12.86
N GLY A 44 -2.32 -6.56 -11.83
CA GLY A 44 -1.59 -7.82 -11.73
C GLY A 44 -1.91 -8.79 -12.87
N MET A 45 -3.18 -8.92 -13.26
CA MET A 45 -3.60 -9.78 -14.38
C MET A 45 -2.99 -9.36 -15.73
N LYS A 46 -2.59 -8.11 -15.88
CA LYS A 46 -1.92 -7.58 -17.09
C LYS A 46 -0.41 -7.63 -16.99
N ALA A 47 0.12 -7.94 -15.81
CA ALA A 47 1.55 -7.98 -15.54
C ALA A 47 2.24 -9.10 -16.33
N ARG A 48 3.48 -8.85 -16.71
CA ARG A 48 4.39 -9.86 -17.26
C ARG A 48 5.69 -9.80 -16.49
N HIS A 49 6.20 -10.95 -16.10
CA HIS A 49 7.47 -11.03 -15.38
C HIS A 49 8.59 -10.29 -16.14
N GLY A 50 9.35 -9.45 -15.42
CA GLY A 50 10.44 -8.65 -15.97
C GLY A 50 10.02 -7.53 -16.92
N SER A 51 8.70 -7.29 -17.12
CA SER A 51 8.27 -6.14 -17.93
C SER A 51 8.57 -4.83 -17.21
N VAL A 52 9.07 -3.83 -17.97
CA VAL A 52 9.50 -2.53 -17.47
C VAL A 52 8.90 -1.42 -18.31
N GLU A 53 8.30 -0.42 -17.68
CA GLU A 53 7.70 0.73 -18.35
C GLU A 53 7.87 2.01 -17.55
N LEU A 54 7.75 3.17 -18.21
CA LEU A 54 7.70 4.47 -17.53
C LEU A 54 6.25 4.86 -17.24
N VAL A 55 6.00 5.28 -15.99
CA VAL A 55 4.69 5.75 -15.55
C VAL A 55 4.82 7.05 -14.78
N SER A 56 3.83 7.92 -14.90
CA SER A 56 3.74 9.11 -14.05
C SER A 56 2.89 8.77 -12.83
N LEU A 57 3.44 8.96 -11.64
CA LEU A 57 2.74 8.74 -10.38
C LEU A 57 2.58 10.05 -9.62
N PRO A 58 1.42 10.30 -8.99
CA PRO A 58 1.21 11.47 -8.15
C PRO A 58 1.99 11.36 -6.84
N ALA A 59 2.17 12.50 -6.16
CA ALA A 59 2.61 12.49 -4.77
C ALA A 59 1.59 11.75 -3.90
N GLN A 60 2.07 10.96 -2.95
CA GLN A 60 1.19 10.18 -2.10
C GLN A 60 1.72 10.09 -0.67
N PRO A 61 0.90 10.40 0.35
CA PRO A 61 1.26 10.19 1.74
C PRO A 61 1.56 8.71 1.99
N ILE A 62 2.59 8.43 2.77
CA ILE A 62 2.96 7.09 3.20
C ILE A 62 3.19 7.04 4.70
N LEU A 63 2.85 5.90 5.29
CA LEU A 63 3.23 5.52 6.64
C LEU A 63 4.38 4.52 6.53
N LEU A 64 5.29 4.59 7.48
CA LEU A 64 6.49 3.76 7.53
C LEU A 64 6.54 2.96 8.83
N SER A 65 7.04 1.74 8.77
CA SER A 65 7.40 0.98 9.96
C SER A 65 8.72 1.46 10.55
N SER A 66 9.11 0.90 11.68
CA SER A 66 10.49 0.88 12.12
C SER A 66 11.37 0.21 11.04
N PRO A 67 12.70 0.52 11.01
CA PRO A 67 13.61 -0.07 10.06
C PRO A 67 13.65 -1.60 10.11
N ILE A 68 13.79 -2.22 8.94
CA ILE A 68 13.92 -3.66 8.76
C ILE A 68 15.28 -4.01 8.14
N SER A 69 15.69 -5.25 8.26
CA SER A 69 16.94 -5.74 7.64
C SER A 69 16.81 -5.90 6.12
N GLY A 70 15.59 -6.09 5.62
CA GLY A 70 15.29 -6.43 4.23
C GLY A 70 15.59 -7.90 3.89
N ARG A 71 15.91 -8.74 4.89
CA ARG A 71 16.15 -10.17 4.71
C ARG A 71 14.94 -11.02 5.06
N TYR A 72 13.87 -10.37 5.54
CA TYR A 72 12.64 -11.03 6.00
C TYR A 72 12.89 -12.08 7.08
N ASP A 73 13.79 -11.75 8.03
CA ASP A 73 14.08 -12.56 9.21
C ASP A 73 13.02 -12.39 10.31
N GLU A 74 13.20 -13.08 11.45
CA GLU A 74 12.25 -13.04 12.57
C GLU A 74 12.01 -11.62 13.11
N LYS A 75 13.04 -10.76 13.09
CA LYS A 75 12.92 -9.36 13.52
C LYS A 75 12.07 -8.57 12.53
N ASP A 76 12.25 -8.78 11.23
CA ASP A 76 11.45 -8.13 10.21
C ASP A 76 9.98 -8.55 10.32
N PHE A 77 9.68 -9.84 10.60
CA PHE A 77 8.31 -10.29 10.85
C PHE A 77 7.69 -9.69 12.11
N SER A 78 8.48 -9.49 13.18
CA SER A 78 8.00 -8.77 14.38
C SER A 78 7.62 -7.33 14.03
N THR A 79 8.48 -6.63 13.28
CA THR A 79 8.21 -5.27 12.80
C THR A 79 6.97 -5.21 11.90
N ALA A 80 6.77 -6.22 11.03
CA ALA A 80 5.58 -6.33 10.20
C ALA A 80 4.29 -6.46 11.03
N ALA A 81 4.33 -7.27 12.09
CA ALA A 81 3.19 -7.45 13.01
C ALA A 81 2.85 -6.13 13.74
N GLU A 82 3.85 -5.44 14.27
CA GLU A 82 3.66 -4.13 14.93
C GLU A 82 3.10 -3.09 13.96
N PHE A 83 3.62 -3.04 12.74
CA PHE A 83 3.13 -2.14 11.71
C PHE A 83 1.69 -2.45 11.30
N SER A 84 1.33 -3.72 11.15
CA SER A 84 -0.06 -4.15 10.91
C SER A 84 -1.02 -3.65 11.99
N LEU A 85 -0.62 -3.75 13.27
CA LEU A 85 -1.43 -3.25 14.38
C LEU A 85 -1.60 -1.72 14.32
N ARG A 86 -0.53 -0.99 14.01
CA ARG A 86 -0.58 0.46 13.79
C ARG A 86 -1.54 0.82 12.65
N LEU A 87 -1.42 0.18 11.49
CA LEU A 87 -2.30 0.44 10.34
C LEU A 87 -3.77 0.16 10.67
N ARG A 88 -4.03 -0.93 11.40
CA ARG A 88 -5.38 -1.26 11.85
C ARG A 88 -5.96 -0.20 12.80
N SER A 89 -5.14 0.39 13.67
CA SER A 89 -5.60 1.45 14.57
C SER A 89 -5.93 2.75 13.84
N ILE A 90 -5.24 3.03 12.72
CA ILE A 90 -5.43 4.24 11.90
C ILE A 90 -6.62 4.08 10.94
N PHE A 91 -6.67 2.96 10.24
CA PHE A 91 -7.62 2.77 9.13
C PHE A 91 -8.84 1.93 9.49
N GLY A 92 -8.85 1.25 10.64
CA GLY A 92 -9.92 0.35 11.07
C GLY A 92 -10.01 -0.96 10.25
N LEU A 93 -9.65 -0.93 8.98
CA LEU A 93 -9.57 -2.09 8.10
C LEU A 93 -8.10 -2.50 7.93
N PHE A 94 -7.86 -3.83 7.87
CA PHE A 94 -6.54 -4.34 7.54
C PHE A 94 -6.29 -4.11 6.04
N ASP A 95 -5.31 -3.28 5.72
CA ASP A 95 -4.79 -3.16 4.35
C ASP A 95 -3.42 -3.87 4.28
N SER A 96 -3.07 -4.34 3.09
CA SER A 96 -1.74 -4.83 2.79
C SER A 96 -0.76 -3.66 2.78
N PHE A 97 0.44 -3.92 3.20
CA PHE A 97 1.56 -3.00 3.11
C PHE A 97 2.65 -3.61 2.23
N GLY A 98 3.50 -2.77 1.71
CA GLY A 98 4.65 -3.14 0.90
C GLY A 98 5.96 -2.93 1.62
N SER A 99 7.07 -3.12 0.91
CA SER A 99 8.43 -2.87 1.39
C SER A 99 9.05 -1.70 0.63
N ARG A 100 9.50 -0.68 1.34
CA ARG A 100 10.35 0.36 0.77
C ARG A 100 11.81 -0.06 0.93
N MET A 101 12.47 -0.35 -0.17
CA MET A 101 13.84 -0.81 -0.20
C MET A 101 14.79 0.35 -0.51
N CYS A 102 15.82 0.55 0.31
CA CYS A 102 16.88 1.50 0.02
C CYS A 102 17.90 0.83 -0.92
N LEU A 103 18.10 1.42 -2.10
CA LEU A 103 19.00 0.89 -3.14
C LEU A 103 20.42 1.41 -3.03
N GLU A 104 20.63 2.49 -2.26
CA GLU A 104 21.94 3.06 -2.01
C GLU A 104 22.46 2.67 -0.63
N SER A 105 23.42 1.77 -0.58
CA SER A 105 24.02 1.31 0.68
C SER A 105 24.49 2.49 1.56
N GLY A 106 24.03 2.50 2.81
CA GLY A 106 24.39 3.49 3.81
C GLY A 106 23.70 4.86 3.68
N LYS A 107 22.76 5.04 2.74
CA LYS A 107 22.04 6.32 2.55
C LYS A 107 20.60 6.30 3.03
N GLY A 108 20.12 5.20 3.53
CA GLY A 108 18.76 5.07 4.02
C GLY A 108 18.47 3.71 4.64
N GLU A 109 17.23 3.51 5.03
CA GLU A 109 16.79 2.30 5.71
C GLU A 109 15.69 1.62 4.89
N HIS A 110 15.66 0.28 4.95
CA HIS A 110 14.53 -0.50 4.49
C HIS A 110 13.40 -0.38 5.53
N CYS A 111 12.18 -0.22 5.08
CA CYS A 111 11.00 -0.15 5.94
C CYS A 111 9.81 -0.83 5.25
N PHE A 112 8.85 -1.32 6.02
CA PHE A 112 7.52 -1.53 5.45
C PHE A 112 6.84 -0.18 5.25
N PHE A 113 5.98 -0.09 4.23
CA PHE A 113 5.21 1.12 3.96
C PHE A 113 3.76 0.80 3.61
N ALA A 114 2.88 1.73 3.94
CA ALA A 114 1.50 1.72 3.48
C ALA A 114 1.12 3.10 2.96
N TYR A 115 0.23 3.15 1.97
CA TYR A 115 -0.29 4.43 1.49
C TYR A 115 -1.29 5.01 2.47
N GLY A 116 -1.05 6.25 2.86
CA GLY A 116 -1.96 7.05 3.66
C GLY A 116 -3.17 7.54 2.86
N SER A 117 -4.18 8.03 3.57
CA SER A 117 -5.29 8.76 2.97
C SER A 117 -4.89 10.22 2.79
N GLU A 118 -5.30 10.86 1.67
CA GLU A 118 -5.06 12.28 1.42
C GLU A 118 -5.68 13.19 2.50
N ASN A 119 -6.71 12.69 3.18
CA ASN A 119 -7.42 13.41 4.25
C ASN A 119 -6.95 13.04 5.66
N SER A 120 -5.96 12.15 5.80
CA SER A 120 -5.43 11.75 7.11
C SER A 120 -4.32 12.70 7.53
N SER A 121 -4.35 13.13 8.79
CA SER A 121 -3.21 13.79 9.43
C SER A 121 -2.06 12.83 9.73
N GLU A 122 -2.32 11.53 9.65
CA GLU A 122 -1.38 10.46 9.91
C GLU A 122 -0.58 10.14 8.64
N GLN A 123 0.63 10.65 8.58
CA GLN A 123 1.61 10.35 7.54
C GLN A 123 3.02 10.51 8.11
N ASP A 124 3.96 9.68 7.71
CA ASP A 124 5.35 9.81 8.12
C ASP A 124 6.15 10.56 7.04
N GLU A 125 5.88 10.27 5.76
CA GLU A 125 6.53 10.90 4.61
C GLU A 125 5.55 11.06 3.44
N ILE A 126 6.00 11.73 2.39
CA ILE A 126 5.31 11.82 1.11
C ILE A 126 6.19 11.15 0.06
N ARG A 127 5.69 10.08 -0.58
CA ARG A 127 6.27 9.57 -1.80
C ARG A 127 6.10 10.66 -2.88
N PRO A 128 7.19 11.17 -3.48
CA PRO A 128 7.10 12.32 -4.38
C PRO A 128 6.33 11.99 -5.66
N ALA A 129 5.71 13.00 -6.25
CA ALA A 129 5.21 12.90 -7.62
C ALA A 129 6.40 12.85 -8.60
N GLY A 130 6.26 12.07 -9.66
CA GLY A 130 7.32 11.98 -10.67
C GLY A 130 7.11 10.91 -11.70
N THR A 131 8.12 10.76 -12.55
CA THR A 131 8.20 9.64 -13.49
C THR A 131 8.92 8.50 -12.79
N TYR A 132 8.26 7.34 -12.77
CA TYR A 132 8.76 6.12 -12.15
C TYR A 132 8.99 5.06 -13.22
N ILE A 133 10.00 4.25 -13.04
CA ILE A 133 10.10 2.97 -13.70
C ILE A 133 9.18 2.01 -12.94
N ARG A 134 8.21 1.42 -13.62
CA ARG A 134 7.34 0.39 -13.08
C ARG A 134 7.74 -0.96 -13.64
N ALA A 135 8.07 -1.90 -12.76
CA ALA A 135 8.39 -3.27 -13.13
C ALA A 135 7.51 -4.27 -12.37
N PHE A 136 7.45 -5.50 -12.87
CA PHE A 136 6.69 -6.58 -12.27
C PHE A 136 7.56 -7.82 -12.08
N CYS A 137 7.57 -8.36 -10.87
CA CYS A 137 8.12 -9.67 -10.57
C CYS A 137 6.98 -10.67 -10.37
N ILE A 138 6.98 -11.78 -11.10
CA ILE A 138 6.03 -12.88 -10.90
C ILE A 138 6.78 -14.08 -10.37
N GLY A 139 6.43 -14.53 -9.17
CA GLY A 139 7.04 -15.64 -8.47
C GLY A 139 7.52 -15.29 -7.09
N THR A 140 8.41 -16.12 -6.58
CA THR A 140 9.03 -16.00 -5.26
C THR A 140 10.07 -14.87 -5.22
N TRP A 141 10.41 -14.42 -4.03
CA TRP A 141 11.29 -13.25 -3.83
C TRP A 141 12.73 -13.42 -4.34
N ASP A 142 13.18 -14.65 -4.53
CA ASP A 142 14.47 -14.95 -5.18
C ASP A 142 14.57 -14.43 -6.62
N LYS A 143 13.45 -14.19 -7.28
CA LYS A 143 13.39 -13.60 -8.63
C LYS A 143 13.48 -12.07 -8.66
N LEU A 144 13.42 -11.41 -7.53
CA LEU A 144 13.50 -9.94 -7.47
C LEU A 144 14.82 -9.42 -8.01
N GLU A 145 15.93 -10.10 -7.73
CA GLU A 145 17.27 -9.69 -8.18
C GLU A 145 17.34 -9.56 -9.72
N GLU A 146 16.82 -10.55 -10.46
CA GLU A 146 16.74 -10.53 -11.94
C GLU A 146 15.91 -9.32 -12.45
N VAL A 147 14.81 -9.00 -11.76
CA VAL A 147 13.96 -7.86 -12.13
C VAL A 147 14.69 -6.54 -11.84
N TYR A 148 15.42 -6.44 -10.74
CA TYR A 148 16.24 -5.25 -10.45
C TYR A 148 17.37 -5.05 -11.47
N GLU A 149 18.02 -6.12 -11.93
CA GLU A 149 18.99 -6.05 -13.03
C GLU A 149 18.34 -5.48 -14.30
N THR A 150 17.15 -5.97 -14.65
CA THR A 150 16.38 -5.46 -15.80
C THR A 150 16.03 -3.98 -15.66
N ILE A 151 15.63 -3.53 -14.44
CA ILE A 151 15.38 -2.11 -14.14
C ILE A 151 16.64 -1.27 -14.33
N HIS A 152 17.78 -1.74 -13.82
CA HIS A 152 19.06 -1.03 -13.95
C HIS A 152 19.50 -0.90 -15.41
N ASP A 153 19.38 -1.96 -16.20
CA ASP A 153 19.71 -1.94 -17.64
C ASP A 153 18.77 -1.00 -18.41
N PHE A 154 17.48 -1.02 -18.10
CA PHE A 154 16.51 -0.10 -18.69
C PHE A 154 16.87 1.36 -18.35
N ALA A 155 17.16 1.67 -17.08
CA ALA A 155 17.55 3.00 -16.66
C ALA A 155 18.84 3.46 -17.33
N LYS A 156 19.86 2.61 -17.39
CA LYS A 156 21.14 2.88 -18.03
C LYS A 156 20.98 3.15 -19.53
N SER A 157 20.18 2.33 -20.24
CA SER A 157 19.93 2.51 -21.68
C SER A 157 19.27 3.83 -22.03
N ARG A 158 18.52 4.41 -21.08
CA ARG A 158 17.79 5.68 -21.22
C ARG A 158 18.43 6.86 -20.48
N GLN A 159 19.61 6.64 -19.90
CA GLN A 159 20.34 7.65 -19.12
C GLN A 159 19.50 8.23 -17.96
N LEU A 160 18.67 7.41 -17.34
CA LEU A 160 17.84 7.79 -16.21
C LEU A 160 18.61 7.61 -14.90
N LYS A 161 18.40 8.56 -13.97
CA LYS A 161 18.89 8.44 -12.60
C LYS A 161 17.77 7.87 -11.74
N LEU A 162 18.03 6.73 -11.10
CA LEU A 162 17.06 6.10 -10.20
C LEU A 162 16.94 6.88 -8.88
N SER A 163 15.77 6.77 -8.26
CA SER A 163 15.54 7.16 -6.88
C SER A 163 16.39 6.28 -5.94
N PRO A 164 16.77 6.77 -4.74
CA PRO A 164 17.39 5.92 -3.73
C PRO A 164 16.43 4.85 -3.17
N TYR A 165 15.15 4.94 -3.43
CA TYR A 165 14.14 4.01 -2.92
C TYR A 165 13.31 3.38 -4.03
N SER A 166 13.04 2.08 -3.89
CA SER A 166 11.96 1.37 -4.57
C SER A 166 10.82 1.05 -3.60
N TYR A 167 9.63 0.85 -4.15
CA TYR A 167 8.42 0.54 -3.38
C TYR A 167 7.84 -0.77 -3.89
N GLU A 168 8.08 -1.87 -3.17
CA GLU A 168 7.61 -3.19 -3.56
C GLU A 168 6.25 -3.47 -2.93
N GLU A 169 5.25 -3.82 -3.71
CA GLU A 169 3.92 -4.15 -3.19
C GLU A 169 3.29 -5.35 -3.91
N GLY A 170 2.63 -6.21 -3.14
CA GLY A 170 1.86 -7.32 -3.67
C GLY A 170 0.59 -6.84 -4.36
N LEU A 171 0.27 -7.44 -5.51
CA LEU A 171 -0.93 -7.11 -6.27
C LEU A 171 -2.05 -8.14 -6.09
N ASN A 172 -1.74 -9.39 -5.83
CA ASN A 172 -2.69 -10.50 -5.82
C ASN A 172 -2.74 -11.29 -4.50
N GLU A 173 -2.31 -10.71 -3.40
CA GLU A 173 -2.25 -11.36 -2.08
C GLU A 173 -3.55 -12.04 -1.65
N MET A 174 -4.70 -11.43 -1.98
CA MET A 174 -6.02 -11.96 -1.62
C MET A 174 -6.53 -13.08 -2.55
N ALA A 175 -5.88 -13.29 -3.69
CA ALA A 175 -6.25 -14.28 -4.70
C ALA A 175 -5.10 -15.28 -4.96
N LEU A 176 -4.10 -15.33 -4.06
CA LEU A 176 -2.93 -16.17 -4.22
C LEU A 176 -3.23 -17.62 -3.86
N GLU A 177 -3.04 -18.52 -4.82
CA GLU A 177 -3.15 -19.98 -4.60
C GLU A 177 -1.78 -20.63 -4.41
N LYS A 178 -0.77 -20.13 -5.10
CA LYS A 178 0.60 -20.67 -5.05
C LYS A 178 1.61 -19.53 -4.98
N ALA A 179 2.70 -19.74 -4.27
CA ALA A 179 3.77 -18.73 -4.12
C ALA A 179 4.38 -18.30 -5.46
N GLU A 180 4.42 -19.22 -6.44
CA GLU A 180 4.94 -18.96 -7.78
C GLU A 180 4.08 -17.98 -8.59
N ASP A 181 2.81 -17.77 -8.20
CA ASP A 181 1.87 -16.87 -8.85
C ASP A 181 1.86 -15.48 -8.19
N TYR A 182 2.68 -15.26 -7.15
CA TYR A 182 2.75 -13.97 -6.47
C TYR A 182 3.25 -12.87 -7.41
N ILE A 183 2.58 -11.73 -7.42
CA ILE A 183 2.91 -10.60 -8.29
C ILE A 183 3.36 -9.43 -7.43
N THR A 184 4.63 -9.07 -7.54
CA THR A 184 5.21 -7.87 -6.93
C THR A 184 5.28 -6.76 -7.95
N LEU A 185 4.70 -5.60 -7.63
CA LEU A 185 4.85 -4.34 -8.34
C LEU A 185 6.02 -3.57 -7.74
N ILE A 186 6.90 -3.05 -8.59
CA ILE A 186 8.13 -2.34 -8.18
C ILE A 186 8.19 -0.97 -8.87
N PRO A 187 7.64 0.11 -8.30
CA PRO A 187 7.92 1.48 -8.71
C PRO A 187 9.27 1.97 -8.13
N ILE A 188 10.09 2.63 -8.95
CA ILE A 188 11.40 3.15 -8.59
C ILE A 188 11.70 4.48 -9.29
#